data_28ab5145370f1f542cca7987a5c325e1
#
_entry.id   28ab5145370f1f542cca7987a5c325e1
#
_cell.length_a   1.000
_cell.length_b   1.000
_cell.length_c   1.000
_cell.angle_alpha   90.00
_cell.angle_beta   90.00
_cell.angle_gamma   90.00
#
_symmetry.space_group_name_H-M   'P 1'
#
loop_
_entity.id
_entity.type
_entity.pdbx_description
1 polymer ?
#
loop_
_entity_poly.entity_id
_entity_poly.type
_entity_poly.pdbx_seq_one_letter_code
_entity_poly.pdbx_strand_id
1 'polypeptide(L)'
;SLRTALQTVASYAGAQFDINAYIQDKTADEILSLIPGVAGLSVKSVTVDKMLNFIDNGCPVIGKSGSESYVIITGYDSKNVTYIDTASNSTVTVALTDASKMFNQWENVFITYYKN
;
A
#
# COMPACT_ATOMS: atom_id res chain seq x y z
N SER A 1 -4.29 6.55 8.31
CA SER A 1 -4.70 7.42 7.21
C SER A 1 -3.86 7.13 5.96
N LEU A 2 -4.34 7.57 4.85
CA LEU A 2 -3.58 7.45 3.59
C LEU A 2 -2.24 8.18 3.68
N ARG A 3 -2.24 9.37 4.28
CA ARG A 3 -1.01 10.15 4.44
C ARG A 3 0.06 9.37 5.21
N THR A 4 -0.31 8.76 6.33
CA THR A 4 0.61 7.99 7.15
C THR A 4 1.15 6.78 6.38
N ALA A 5 0.27 6.03 5.72
CA ALA A 5 0.67 4.88 4.91
C ALA A 5 1.59 5.31 3.76
N LEU A 6 1.24 6.39 3.08
CA LEU A 6 2.01 6.87 1.93
C LEU A 6 3.40 7.37 2.36
N GLN A 7 3.49 8.10 3.48
CA GLN A 7 4.81 8.55 3.97
C GLN A 7 5.70 7.36 4.31
N THR A 8 5.14 6.34 4.96
CA THR A 8 5.89 5.14 5.31
C THR A 8 6.41 4.42 4.08
N VAL A 9 5.55 4.20 3.09
CA VAL A 9 5.91 3.51 1.86
C VAL A 9 6.89 4.35 1.03
N ALA A 10 6.68 5.65 0.92
CA ALA A 10 7.57 6.55 0.20
C ALA A 10 8.98 6.53 0.81
N SER A 11 9.08 6.60 2.13
CA SER A 11 10.37 6.53 2.84
C SER A 11 11.06 5.20 2.59
N TYR A 12 10.33 4.10 2.63
CA TYR A 12 10.85 2.77 2.35
C TYR A 12 11.37 2.67 0.91
N ALA A 13 10.68 3.30 -0.03
CA ALA A 13 11.05 3.30 -1.45
C ALA A 13 12.24 4.21 -1.76
N GLY A 14 12.70 5.01 -0.80
CA GLY A 14 13.86 5.86 -0.96
C GLY A 14 13.58 7.35 -1.13
N ALA A 15 12.36 7.81 -0.82
CA ALA A 15 12.02 9.21 -0.90
C ALA A 15 12.90 10.04 0.06
N GLN A 16 13.45 11.14 -0.44
CA GLN A 16 14.24 12.10 0.34
C GLN A 16 13.49 13.43 0.45
N PHE A 17 12.18 13.38 0.37
CA PHE A 17 11.31 14.54 0.48
C PHE A 17 10.16 14.19 1.42
N ASP A 18 9.53 15.24 1.97
CA ASP A 18 8.32 15.08 2.77
C ASP A 18 7.12 15.11 1.82
N ILE A 19 6.27 14.09 1.89
CA ILE A 19 5.10 14.02 1.02
C ILE A 19 4.13 15.17 1.26
N ASN A 20 4.16 15.80 2.44
CA ASN A 20 3.30 16.94 2.75
C ASN A 20 3.50 18.10 1.79
N ALA A 21 4.66 18.20 1.14
CA ALA A 21 4.92 19.21 0.14
C ALA A 21 4.08 19.02 -1.13
N TYR A 22 3.55 17.80 -1.35
CA TYR A 22 2.89 17.45 -2.60
C TYR A 22 1.46 16.92 -2.43
N ILE A 23 1.06 16.59 -1.20
CA ILE A 23 -0.18 15.83 -0.94
C ILE A 23 -1.44 16.57 -1.39
N GLN A 24 -1.40 17.89 -1.53
CA GLN A 24 -2.56 18.67 -1.98
C GLN A 24 -2.63 18.78 -3.50
N ASP A 25 -1.52 18.62 -4.18
CA ASP A 25 -1.42 18.85 -5.62
C ASP A 25 -1.33 17.57 -6.44
N LYS A 26 -0.93 16.48 -5.82
CA LYS A 26 -0.63 15.24 -6.53
C LYS A 26 -1.36 14.05 -5.91
N THR A 27 -1.67 13.08 -6.75
CA THR A 27 -2.19 11.78 -6.30
C THR A 27 -1.08 10.95 -5.69
N ALA A 28 -1.45 9.88 -4.96
CA ALA A 28 -0.48 9.03 -4.29
C ALA A 28 0.53 8.40 -5.25
N ASP A 29 0.05 7.90 -6.39
CA ASP A 29 0.92 7.31 -7.40
C ASP A 29 1.85 8.35 -8.04
N GLU A 30 1.37 9.58 -8.23
CA GLU A 30 2.22 10.66 -8.73
C GLU A 30 3.33 11.01 -7.73
N ILE A 31 3.01 11.03 -6.45
CA ILE A 31 4.02 11.30 -5.40
C ILE A 31 5.09 10.22 -5.40
N LEU A 32 4.70 8.93 -5.46
CA LEU A 32 5.67 7.84 -5.50
C LEU A 32 6.54 7.93 -6.75
N SER A 33 5.97 8.38 -7.86
CA SER A 33 6.70 8.53 -9.12
C SER A 33 7.74 9.65 -9.10
N LEU A 34 7.74 10.50 -8.08
CA LEU A 34 8.81 11.50 -7.88
C LEU A 34 10.11 10.89 -7.38
N ILE A 35 10.06 9.68 -6.85
CA ILE A 35 11.24 8.97 -6.36
C ILE A 35 12.04 8.48 -7.56
N PRO A 36 13.35 8.81 -7.66
CA PRO A 36 14.16 8.35 -8.79
C PRO A 36 14.13 6.83 -8.96
N GLY A 37 13.87 6.37 -10.18
CA GLY A 37 13.84 4.94 -10.50
C GLY A 37 12.57 4.22 -10.05
N VAL A 38 11.56 4.95 -9.62
CA VAL A 38 10.31 4.39 -9.10
C VAL A 38 9.13 4.88 -9.93
N ALA A 39 8.22 3.98 -10.25
CA ALA A 39 6.94 4.30 -10.87
C ALA A 39 5.81 3.94 -9.91
N GLY A 40 5.04 4.93 -9.49
CA GLY A 40 3.87 4.75 -8.63
C GLY A 40 2.70 4.17 -9.39
N LEU A 41 1.85 3.42 -8.70
CA LEU A 41 0.71 2.74 -9.29
C LEU A 41 -0.48 2.79 -8.36
N SER A 42 -1.63 3.25 -8.87
CA SER A 42 -2.92 3.16 -8.18
C SER A 42 -3.81 2.19 -8.94
N VAL A 43 -4.39 1.23 -8.22
CA VAL A 43 -5.19 0.16 -8.81
C VAL A 43 -6.52 0.08 -8.09
N LYS A 44 -7.60 -0.12 -8.85
CA LYS A 44 -8.94 -0.36 -8.31
C LYS A 44 -9.53 -1.62 -8.93
N SER A 45 -10.41 -2.27 -8.16
CA SER A 45 -11.21 -3.41 -8.65
C SER A 45 -10.35 -4.64 -9.04
N VAL A 46 -9.18 -4.77 -8.44
CA VAL A 46 -8.30 -5.93 -8.58
C VAL A 46 -8.21 -6.59 -7.21
N THR A 47 -8.36 -7.89 -7.15
CA THR A 47 -8.32 -8.61 -5.87
C THR A 47 -6.91 -8.63 -5.27
N VAL A 48 -6.84 -8.72 -3.93
CA VAL A 48 -5.57 -8.59 -3.21
C VAL A 48 -4.54 -9.65 -3.63
N ASP A 49 -4.98 -10.85 -4.00
CA ASP A 49 -4.07 -11.91 -4.42
C ASP A 49 -3.22 -11.49 -5.62
N LYS A 50 -3.77 -10.67 -6.51
CA LYS A 50 -3.05 -10.16 -7.68
C LYS A 50 -2.04 -9.08 -7.34
N MET A 51 -2.16 -8.48 -6.15
CA MET A 51 -1.23 -7.45 -5.68
C MET A 51 -0.01 -8.05 -4.97
N LEU A 52 -0.06 -9.32 -4.60
CA LEU A 52 1.02 -9.96 -3.83
C LEU A 52 2.32 -10.08 -4.63
N ASN A 53 2.24 -10.06 -5.95
CA ASN A 53 3.38 -10.02 -6.83
C ASN A 53 4.33 -8.84 -6.54
N PHE A 54 3.78 -7.70 -6.15
CA PHE A 54 4.59 -6.54 -5.78
C PHE A 54 5.41 -6.80 -4.52
N ILE A 55 4.83 -7.54 -3.56
CA ILE A 55 5.52 -7.93 -2.34
C ILE A 55 6.74 -8.80 -2.68
N ASP A 56 6.62 -9.72 -3.63
CA ASP A 56 7.73 -10.57 -4.08
C ASP A 56 8.90 -9.75 -4.61
N ASN A 57 8.62 -8.57 -5.15
CA ASN A 57 9.62 -7.66 -5.69
C ASN A 57 10.09 -6.62 -4.68
N GLY A 58 9.75 -6.79 -3.41
CA GLY A 58 10.17 -5.89 -2.35
C GLY A 58 9.40 -4.59 -2.27
N CYS A 59 8.21 -4.52 -2.90
CA CYS A 59 7.39 -3.32 -2.94
C CYS A 59 6.14 -3.52 -2.08
N PRO A 60 6.06 -2.91 -0.89
CA PRO A 60 4.87 -3.02 -0.06
C PRO A 60 3.66 -2.39 -0.76
N VAL A 61 2.47 -2.88 -0.41
CA VAL A 61 1.22 -2.47 -1.03
C VAL A 61 0.32 -1.82 0.00
N ILE A 62 -0.10 -0.59 -0.25
CA ILE A 62 -1.12 0.10 0.57
C ILE A 62 -2.49 -0.40 0.12
N GLY A 63 -3.31 -0.84 1.05
CA GLY A 63 -4.68 -1.27 0.78
C GLY A 63 -5.66 -0.50 1.64
N LYS A 64 -6.79 -0.09 1.05
CA LYS A 64 -7.86 0.57 1.79
C LYS A 64 -8.62 -0.46 2.60
N SER A 65 -8.72 -0.23 3.91
CA SER A 65 -9.34 -1.14 4.87
C SER A 65 -10.55 -0.54 5.58
N GLY A 66 -10.87 0.71 5.30
CA GLY A 66 -12.00 1.44 5.87
C GLY A 66 -12.17 2.77 5.16
N SER A 67 -13.16 3.58 5.55
CA SER A 67 -13.42 4.86 4.86
C SER A 67 -12.20 5.79 4.88
N GLU A 68 -11.47 5.81 6.00
CA GLU A 68 -10.27 6.62 6.18
C GLU A 68 -9.11 5.76 6.68
N SER A 69 -9.22 4.45 6.55
CA SER A 69 -8.25 3.50 7.09
C SER A 69 -7.49 2.82 5.97
N TYR A 70 -6.19 2.74 6.12
CA TYR A 70 -5.29 2.09 5.17
C TYR A 70 -4.32 1.21 5.93
N VAL A 71 -3.97 0.08 5.34
CA VAL A 71 -2.96 -0.82 5.86
C VAL A 71 -1.84 -0.95 4.84
N ILE A 72 -0.67 -1.38 5.29
CA ILE A 72 0.48 -1.60 4.41
C ILE A 72 0.78 -3.09 4.42
N ILE A 73 0.54 -3.77 3.30
CA ILE A 73 0.82 -5.19 3.14
C ILE A 73 2.34 -5.34 2.97
N THR A 74 2.96 -6.12 3.85
CA THR A 74 4.41 -6.28 3.88
C THR A 74 4.88 -7.71 3.60
N GLY A 75 3.97 -8.69 3.69
CA GLY A 75 4.34 -10.08 3.47
C GLY A 75 3.13 -10.97 3.31
N TYR A 76 3.37 -12.19 2.87
CA TYR A 76 2.33 -13.21 2.75
C TYR A 76 2.96 -14.60 2.65
N ASP A 77 2.14 -15.61 2.89
CA ASP A 77 2.47 -16.99 2.57
C ASP A 77 1.27 -17.63 1.86
N SER A 78 1.25 -18.95 1.72
CA SER A 78 0.19 -19.66 0.99
C SER A 78 -1.20 -19.51 1.61
N LYS A 79 -1.29 -19.10 2.89
CA LYS A 79 -2.55 -19.04 3.64
C LYS A 79 -2.85 -17.68 4.23
N ASN A 80 -1.83 -16.86 4.50
CA ASN A 80 -1.96 -15.65 5.30
C ASN A 80 -1.37 -14.44 4.60
N VAL A 81 -1.85 -13.27 5.02
CA VAL A 81 -1.30 -11.97 4.63
C VAL A 81 -0.90 -11.23 5.90
N THR A 82 0.27 -10.60 5.87
CA THR A 82 0.78 -9.78 6.96
C THR A 82 0.76 -8.32 6.54
N TYR A 83 0.20 -7.47 7.38
CA TYR A 83 0.16 -6.04 7.11
C TYR A 83 0.39 -5.23 8.38
N ILE A 84 0.76 -3.96 8.19
CA ILE A 84 0.84 -2.97 9.26
C ILE A 84 -0.45 -2.18 9.25
N ASP A 85 -1.14 -2.16 10.41
CA ASP A 85 -2.28 -1.27 10.62
C ASP A 85 -1.72 0.11 10.99
N THR A 86 -1.91 1.10 10.13
CA THR A 86 -1.31 2.42 10.33
C THR A 86 -1.93 3.20 11.48
N ALA A 87 -3.17 2.88 11.88
CA ALA A 87 -3.84 3.55 13.00
C ALA A 87 -3.21 3.15 14.33
N SER A 88 -2.89 1.86 14.52
CA SER A 88 -2.30 1.33 15.75
C SER A 88 -0.80 1.11 15.66
N ASN A 89 -0.23 1.21 14.44
CA ASN A 89 1.17 0.91 14.15
C ASN A 89 1.54 -0.52 14.59
N SER A 90 0.60 -1.45 14.45
CA SER A 90 0.81 -2.85 14.82
C SER A 90 0.84 -3.74 13.58
N THR A 91 1.61 -4.82 13.67
CA THR A 91 1.69 -5.83 12.63
C THR A 91 0.62 -6.88 12.88
N VAL A 92 -0.15 -7.18 11.85
CA VAL A 92 -1.29 -8.12 11.92
C VAL A 92 -1.11 -9.18 10.83
N THR A 93 -1.37 -10.43 11.19
CA THR A 93 -1.40 -11.55 10.24
C THR A 93 -2.81 -12.14 10.24
N VAL A 94 -3.43 -12.20 9.06
CA VAL A 94 -4.78 -12.72 8.88
C VAL A 94 -4.79 -13.72 7.73
N ALA A 95 -5.81 -14.58 7.70
CA ALA A 95 -6.00 -15.47 6.57
C ALA A 95 -6.21 -14.67 5.29
N LEU A 96 -5.69 -15.17 4.17
CA LEU A 96 -5.86 -14.51 2.86
C LEU A 96 -7.34 -14.31 2.53
N THR A 97 -8.20 -15.27 2.89
CA THR A 97 -9.64 -15.15 2.67
C THR A 97 -10.25 -13.98 3.46
N ASP A 98 -9.79 -13.75 4.68
CA ASP A 98 -10.27 -12.63 5.50
C ASP A 98 -9.76 -11.30 4.97
N ALA A 99 -8.50 -11.25 4.54
CA ALA A 99 -7.93 -10.06 3.90
C ALA A 99 -8.70 -9.72 2.62
N SER A 100 -9.01 -10.73 1.80
CA SER A 100 -9.80 -10.54 0.57
C SER A 100 -11.15 -9.92 0.84
N LYS A 101 -11.84 -10.40 1.88
CA LYS A 101 -13.15 -9.85 2.27
C LYS A 101 -13.03 -8.40 2.71
N MET A 102 -12.03 -8.09 3.51
CA MET A 102 -11.79 -6.73 3.99
C MET A 102 -11.57 -5.77 2.83
N PHE A 103 -10.67 -6.11 1.91
CA PHE A 103 -10.36 -5.22 0.79
C PHE A 103 -11.52 -5.13 -0.20
N ASN A 104 -12.24 -6.25 -0.46
CA ASN A 104 -13.42 -6.23 -1.33
C ASN A 104 -14.49 -5.28 -0.80
N GLN A 105 -14.68 -5.23 0.50
CA GLN A 105 -15.66 -4.34 1.13
C GLN A 105 -15.38 -2.87 0.82
N TRP A 106 -14.11 -2.53 0.59
CA TRP A 106 -13.66 -1.16 0.31
C TRP A 106 -13.18 -1.01 -1.13
N GLU A 107 -13.80 -1.78 -2.04
CA GLU A 107 -13.67 -1.64 -3.51
C GLU A 107 -12.30 -2.00 -4.07
N ASN A 108 -11.48 -2.75 -3.31
CA ASN A 108 -10.16 -3.18 -3.76
C ASN A 108 -9.32 -2.01 -4.28
N VAL A 109 -9.10 -1.02 -3.42
CA VAL A 109 -8.26 0.13 -3.73
C VAL A 109 -6.87 -0.14 -3.19
N PHE A 110 -5.86 -0.13 -4.08
CA PHE A 110 -4.47 -0.39 -3.72
C PHE A 110 -3.54 0.66 -4.32
N ILE A 111 -2.48 0.96 -3.59
CA ILE A 111 -1.44 1.89 -4.03
C ILE A 111 -0.10 1.21 -3.77
N THR A 112 0.74 1.16 -4.78
CA THR A 112 2.06 0.58 -4.67
C THR A 112 3.01 1.24 -5.68
N TYR A 113 4.12 0.63 -5.94
CA TYR A 113 5.09 1.10 -6.92
C TYR A 113 5.88 -0.08 -7.47
N TYR A 114 6.60 0.18 -8.53
CA TYR A 114 7.60 -0.77 -9.03
C TYR A 114 8.86 0.01 -9.40
N LYS A 115 9.96 -0.69 -9.47
CA LYS A 115 11.24 -0.09 -9.82
C LYS A 115 11.48 -0.23 -11.32
N ASN A 116 11.85 0.88 -11.90
CA ASN A 116 12.18 0.93 -13.32
C ASN A 116 13.52 0.26 -13.58
#